data_31f9326e146edd1c87aba78f6d815fe0
#
_entry.id   31f9326e146edd1c87aba78f6d815fe0
#
_cell.length_a   1.000
_cell.length_b   1.000
_cell.length_c   1.000
_cell.angle_alpha   90.00
_cell.angle_beta   90.00
_cell.angle_gamma   90.00
#
_symmetry.space_group_name_H-M   'P 1'
#
loop_
_entity.id
_entity.type
_entity.pdbx_description
1 polymer ?
#
loop_
_entity_poly.entity_id
_entity_poly.type
_entity_poly.pdbx_seq_one_letter_code
_entity_poly.pdbx_strand_id
1 'polypeptide(L)'
;NGEILEIPISIIKTRKFFRTKHLWLRPKVSSFSEMKQVITSAIEKFSNYEYIVLVMMFHSQEVIPNASPYTKTDLDVENYLKLLNKTFEYAQKNDIHFATLLEIYLLFKNIRK
;
A
#
# COMPACT_ATOMS: atom_id res chain seq x y z
N ASN A 1 12.08 -12.37 -26.36
CA ASN A 1 12.18 -12.60 -24.92
C ASN A 1 11.33 -11.54 -24.20
N GLY A 2 10.19 -11.98 -23.63
CA GLY A 2 9.33 -11.09 -22.83
C GLY A 2 10.02 -10.79 -21.49
N GLU A 3 10.12 -9.51 -21.14
CA GLU A 3 10.54 -9.08 -19.80
C GLU A 3 9.31 -9.05 -18.89
N ILE A 4 9.47 -9.56 -17.68
CA ILE A 4 8.44 -9.50 -16.63
C ILE A 4 8.88 -8.43 -15.64
N LEU A 5 7.98 -7.48 -15.37
CA LEU A 5 8.13 -6.52 -14.27
C LEU A 5 7.34 -7.01 -13.07
N GLU A 6 8.01 -7.31 -11.98
CA GLU A 6 7.40 -7.63 -10.70
C GLU A 6 7.33 -6.37 -9.84
N ILE A 7 6.14 -6.07 -9.32
CA ILE A 7 5.91 -4.93 -8.43
C ILE A 7 5.40 -5.48 -7.10
N PRO A 8 6.25 -5.63 -6.07
CA PRO A 8 5.88 -6.24 -4.81
C PRO A 8 4.99 -5.34 -3.96
N ILE A 9 4.20 -5.96 -3.07
CA ILE A 9 3.45 -5.25 -2.03
C ILE A 9 4.43 -4.52 -1.11
N SER A 10 4.08 -3.28 -0.73
CA SER A 10 4.92 -2.48 0.14
C SER A 10 4.86 -2.98 1.58
N ILE A 11 5.99 -3.47 2.05
CA ILE A 11 6.18 -4.03 3.40
C ILE A 11 7.46 -3.44 3.97
N ILE A 12 7.41 -3.03 5.24
CA ILE A 12 8.60 -2.61 6.00
C ILE A 12 8.81 -3.51 7.21
N LYS A 13 10.07 -3.66 7.57
CA LYS A 13 10.47 -4.32 8.80
C LYS A 13 10.77 -3.28 9.85
N THR A 14 10.08 -3.37 10.98
CA THR A 14 10.33 -2.52 12.15
C THR A 14 10.84 -3.35 13.32
N ARG A 15 11.64 -2.74 14.19
CA ARG A 15 12.12 -3.37 15.41
C ARG A 15 11.77 -2.49 16.60
N LYS A 16 11.03 -3.05 17.56
CA LYS A 16 10.70 -2.38 18.81
C LYS A 16 10.96 -3.36 19.97
N PHE A 17 11.77 -2.96 20.93
CA PHE A 17 12.06 -3.76 22.13
C PHE A 17 12.43 -5.23 21.82
N PHE A 18 13.42 -5.48 21.00
CA PHE A 18 13.86 -6.82 20.60
C PHE A 18 12.87 -7.65 19.76
N ARG A 19 11.67 -7.13 19.50
CA ARG A 19 10.68 -7.78 18.62
C ARG A 19 10.72 -7.15 17.23
N THR A 20 10.76 -8.01 16.22
CA THR A 20 10.61 -7.63 14.82
C THR A 20 9.14 -7.71 14.44
N LYS A 21 8.63 -6.66 13.80
CA LYS A 21 7.29 -6.62 13.20
C LYS A 21 7.42 -6.23 11.73
N HIS A 22 6.64 -6.89 10.86
CA HIS A 22 6.48 -6.48 9.47
C HIS A 22 5.18 -5.70 9.33
N LEU A 23 5.28 -4.48 8.84
CA LEU A 23 4.14 -3.62 8.57
C LEU A 23 3.85 -3.68 7.08
N TRP A 24 2.59 -3.91 6.74
CA TRP A 24 2.12 -4.04 5.38
C TRP A 24 1.31 -2.81 4.98
N LEU A 25 1.46 -2.37 3.76
CA LEU A 25 0.50 -1.40 3.19
C LEU A 25 -0.80 -2.16 2.84
N ARG A 26 -1.50 -2.58 3.88
CA ARG A 26 -2.72 -3.39 3.79
C ARG A 26 -3.69 -3.07 4.93
N PRO A 27 -4.90 -2.59 4.60
CA PRO A 27 -5.93 -2.33 5.60
C PRO A 27 -6.27 -3.58 6.42
N LYS A 28 -6.63 -3.41 7.68
CA LYS A 28 -6.95 -4.46 8.66
C LYS A 28 -5.77 -5.36 9.09
N VAL A 29 -4.77 -5.59 8.25
CA VAL A 29 -3.50 -6.22 8.64
C VAL A 29 -2.63 -5.21 9.37
N SER A 30 -2.61 -3.97 8.87
CA SER A 30 -1.98 -2.82 9.52
C SER A 30 -3.01 -1.75 9.86
N SER A 31 -2.80 -1.05 10.96
CA SER A 31 -3.59 0.13 11.33
C SER A 31 -3.28 1.30 10.38
N PHE A 32 -4.11 2.35 10.41
CA PHE A 32 -3.83 3.57 9.65
C PHE A 32 -2.46 4.17 9.98
N SER A 33 -2.11 4.22 11.28
CA SER A 33 -0.80 4.71 11.72
C SER A 33 0.36 3.86 11.19
N GLU A 34 0.21 2.55 11.17
CA GLU A 34 1.20 1.62 10.62
C GLU A 34 1.33 1.75 9.10
N MET A 35 0.23 1.92 8.38
CA MET A 35 0.26 2.17 6.93
C MET A 35 0.93 3.50 6.59
N LYS A 36 0.68 4.56 7.37
CA LYS A 36 1.43 5.83 7.24
C LYS A 36 2.93 5.61 7.45
N GLN A 37 3.32 4.80 8.42
CA GLN A 37 4.72 4.48 8.66
C GLN A 37 5.35 3.74 7.48
N VAL A 38 4.63 2.82 6.82
CA VAL A 38 5.10 2.17 5.59
C VAL A 38 5.38 3.20 4.50
N ILE A 39 4.44 4.12 4.27
CA ILE A 39 4.56 5.16 3.25
C ILE A 39 5.74 6.09 3.54
N THR A 40 5.82 6.66 4.74
CA THR A 40 6.89 7.60 5.08
C THR A 40 8.27 6.94 5.08
N SER A 41 8.38 5.73 5.61
CA SER A 41 9.66 5.00 5.61
C SER A 41 10.14 4.64 4.21
N ALA A 42 9.22 4.32 3.29
CA ALA A 42 9.59 4.06 1.90
C ALA A 42 10.08 5.35 1.21
N ILE A 43 9.38 6.47 1.40
CA ILE A 43 9.79 7.77 0.85
C ILE A 43 11.17 8.18 1.37
N GLU A 44 11.43 8.06 2.67
CA GLU A 44 12.72 8.37 3.27
C GLU A 44 13.83 7.47 2.75
N LYS A 45 13.60 6.16 2.78
CA LYS A 45 14.60 5.15 2.38
C LYS A 45 15.00 5.27 0.92
N PHE A 46 14.06 5.59 0.05
CA PHE A 46 14.25 5.63 -1.40
C PHE A 46 14.28 7.06 -1.97
N SER A 47 14.52 8.06 -1.13
CA SER A 47 14.54 9.49 -1.51
C SER A 47 15.55 9.83 -2.62
N ASN A 48 16.58 9.01 -2.81
CA ASN A 48 17.59 9.19 -3.86
C ASN A 48 17.19 8.61 -5.23
N TYR A 49 16.04 7.91 -5.29
CA TYR A 49 15.54 7.34 -6.54
C TYR A 49 14.60 8.34 -7.23
N GLU A 50 14.62 8.36 -8.52
CA GLU A 50 13.74 9.23 -9.33
C GLU A 50 12.26 8.89 -9.14
N TYR A 51 11.97 7.59 -8.96
CA TYR A 51 10.61 7.09 -8.73
C TYR A 51 10.58 6.11 -7.56
N ILE A 52 9.52 6.21 -6.77
CA ILE A 52 9.19 5.29 -5.68
C ILE A 52 7.79 4.74 -5.98
N VAL A 53 7.67 3.42 -6.10
CA VAL A 53 6.38 2.76 -6.32
C VAL A 53 5.93 2.12 -5.03
N LEU A 54 4.73 2.49 -4.57
CA LEU A 54 4.06 1.88 -3.42
C LEU A 54 2.90 1.01 -3.91
N VAL A 55 2.81 -0.19 -3.39
CA VAL A 55 1.72 -1.13 -3.71
C VAL A 55 0.94 -1.44 -2.45
N MET A 56 -0.33 -1.06 -2.45
CA MET A 56 -1.30 -1.41 -1.42
C MET A 56 -2.10 -2.63 -1.87
N MET A 57 -2.31 -3.57 -0.96
CA MET A 57 -3.10 -4.77 -1.23
C MET A 57 -4.39 -4.79 -0.42
N PHE A 58 -5.48 -5.07 -1.06
CA PHE A 58 -6.74 -5.48 -0.45
C PHE A 58 -7.57 -6.31 -1.43
N HIS A 59 -8.58 -7.00 -0.94
CA HIS A 59 -9.45 -7.83 -1.77
C HIS A 59 -10.83 -7.21 -1.89
N SER A 60 -11.47 -7.35 -3.04
CA SER A 60 -12.84 -6.87 -3.27
C SER A 60 -13.86 -7.48 -2.30
N GLN A 61 -13.61 -8.69 -1.81
CA GLN A 61 -14.44 -9.35 -0.80
C GLN A 61 -14.48 -8.62 0.55
N GLU A 62 -13.48 -7.80 0.85
CA GLU A 62 -13.39 -7.06 2.10
C GLU A 62 -14.37 -5.88 2.17
N VAL A 63 -14.98 -5.50 1.05
CA VAL A 63 -16.05 -4.48 0.98
C VAL A 63 -17.45 -5.08 0.84
N ILE A 64 -17.58 -6.38 1.08
CA ILE A 64 -18.87 -7.10 1.08
C ILE A 64 -19.06 -7.72 2.49
N PRO A 65 -20.19 -7.44 3.17
CA PRO A 65 -20.43 -7.98 4.49
C PRO A 65 -20.36 -9.51 4.49
N ASN A 66 -19.68 -10.06 5.48
CA ASN A 66 -19.51 -11.50 5.70
C ASN A 66 -18.81 -12.28 4.56
N ALA A 67 -18.25 -11.62 3.55
CA ALA A 67 -17.49 -12.26 2.47
C ALA A 67 -16.00 -12.43 2.79
N SER A 68 -15.50 -11.83 3.87
CA SER A 68 -14.13 -11.95 4.33
C SER A 68 -14.05 -12.09 5.86
N PRO A 69 -12.92 -12.55 6.41
CA PRO A 69 -12.74 -12.59 7.87
C PRO A 69 -12.63 -11.20 8.50
N TYR A 70 -12.38 -10.15 7.71
CA TYR A 70 -12.13 -8.78 8.19
C TYR A 70 -13.38 -7.92 8.32
N THR A 71 -14.45 -8.26 7.59
CA THR A 71 -15.69 -7.48 7.53
C THR A 71 -16.89 -8.41 7.62
N LYS A 72 -17.52 -8.47 8.80
CA LYS A 72 -18.66 -9.35 9.06
C LYS A 72 -20.00 -8.64 8.91
N THR A 73 -20.05 -7.36 9.22
CA THR A 73 -21.25 -6.53 9.24
C THR A 73 -21.15 -5.37 8.26
N ASP A 74 -22.28 -4.71 7.97
CA ASP A 74 -22.29 -3.46 7.19
C ASP A 74 -21.46 -2.37 7.85
N LEU A 75 -21.47 -2.30 9.18
CA LEU A 75 -20.65 -1.36 9.93
C LEU A 75 -19.14 -1.64 9.77
N ASP A 76 -18.74 -2.91 9.72
CA ASP A 76 -17.35 -3.28 9.45
C ASP A 76 -16.92 -2.81 8.06
N VAL A 77 -17.79 -2.98 7.06
CA VAL A 77 -17.55 -2.51 5.68
C VAL A 77 -17.44 -0.98 5.64
N GLU A 78 -18.34 -0.27 6.31
CA GLU A 78 -18.28 1.19 6.40
C GLU A 78 -16.97 1.67 7.04
N ASN A 79 -16.55 1.05 8.13
CA ASN A 79 -15.29 1.37 8.80
C ASN A 79 -14.07 1.02 7.91
N TYR A 80 -14.17 -0.04 7.15
CA TYR A 80 -13.14 -0.43 6.18
C TYR A 80 -13.00 0.62 5.07
N LEU A 81 -14.10 1.06 4.50
CA LEU A 81 -14.10 2.11 3.47
C LEU A 81 -13.59 3.45 4.02
N LYS A 82 -13.93 3.80 5.26
CA LYS A 82 -13.36 4.98 5.93
C LYS A 82 -11.83 4.87 6.08
N LEU A 83 -11.33 3.67 6.41
CA LEU A 83 -9.90 3.43 6.51
C LEU A 83 -9.20 3.56 5.16
N LEU A 84 -9.76 3.01 4.09
CA LEU A 84 -9.26 3.19 2.73
C LEU A 84 -9.22 4.66 2.34
N ASN A 85 -10.33 5.39 2.55
CA ASN A 85 -10.42 6.80 2.21
C ASN A 85 -9.36 7.64 2.93
N LYS A 86 -9.19 7.45 4.24
CA LYS A 86 -8.15 8.13 5.02
C LYS A 86 -6.74 7.85 4.48
N THR A 87 -6.49 6.61 4.06
CA THR A 87 -5.19 6.23 3.51
C THR A 87 -4.94 6.89 2.16
N PHE A 88 -5.95 6.94 1.29
CA PHE A 88 -5.86 7.61 0.00
C PHE A 88 -5.70 9.12 0.14
N GLU A 89 -6.45 9.76 1.04
CA GLU A 89 -6.30 11.18 1.33
C GLU A 89 -4.89 11.50 1.86
N TYR A 90 -4.36 10.65 2.73
CA TYR A 90 -2.99 10.80 3.22
C TYR A 90 -1.96 10.68 2.10
N ALA A 91 -2.13 9.72 1.20
CA ALA A 91 -1.27 9.56 0.03
C ALA A 91 -1.29 10.83 -0.84
N GLN A 92 -2.46 11.32 -1.19
CA GLN A 92 -2.62 12.53 -2.00
C GLN A 92 -2.00 13.78 -1.36
N LYS A 93 -2.16 13.95 -0.03
CA LYS A 93 -1.55 15.07 0.72
C LYS A 93 -0.02 14.99 0.78
N ASN A 94 0.56 13.84 0.48
CA ASN A 94 2.01 13.62 0.41
C ASN A 94 2.51 13.46 -1.03
N ASP A 95 1.81 14.04 -2.00
CA ASP A 95 2.17 14.05 -3.42
C ASP A 95 2.33 12.67 -4.05
N ILE A 96 1.62 11.68 -3.52
CA ILE A 96 1.59 10.33 -4.08
C ILE A 96 0.46 10.26 -5.11
N HIS A 97 0.82 9.96 -6.35
CA HIS A 97 -0.11 9.81 -7.46
C HIS A 97 -0.54 8.34 -7.62
N PHE A 98 -1.82 8.13 -7.86
CA PHE A 98 -2.32 6.80 -8.19
C PHE A 98 -2.00 6.46 -9.64
N ALA A 99 -1.56 5.24 -9.87
CA ALA A 99 -1.19 4.76 -11.19
C ALA A 99 -1.68 3.34 -11.42
N THR A 100 -1.95 3.01 -12.68
CA THR A 100 -2.21 1.65 -13.11
C THR A 100 -0.90 0.86 -13.26
N LEU A 101 -0.98 -0.47 -13.26
CA LEU A 101 0.19 -1.32 -13.52
C LEU A 101 0.78 -1.06 -14.91
N LEU A 102 -0.05 -0.70 -15.88
CA LEU A 102 0.43 -0.36 -17.22
C LEU A 102 1.24 0.94 -17.22
N GLU A 103 0.79 1.96 -16.52
CA GLU A 103 1.54 3.23 -16.39
C GLU A 103 2.89 3.00 -15.73
N ILE A 104 2.93 2.20 -14.66
CA ILE A 104 4.19 1.84 -14.00
C ILE A 104 5.12 1.05 -14.94
N TYR A 105 4.58 0.10 -15.70
CA TYR A 105 5.36 -0.65 -16.68
C TYR A 105 5.96 0.26 -17.75
N LEU A 106 5.17 1.19 -18.30
CA LEU A 106 5.64 2.14 -19.32
C LEU A 106 6.69 3.10 -18.77
N LEU A 107 6.51 3.59 -17.55
CA LEU A 107 7.49 4.40 -16.84
C LEU A 107 8.82 3.66 -16.71
N PHE A 108 8.79 2.43 -16.22
CA PHE A 108 9.99 1.60 -16.03
C PHE A 108 10.70 1.31 -17.37
N LYS A 109 9.95 1.04 -18.42
CA LYS A 109 10.50 0.81 -19.76
C LYS A 109 11.20 2.05 -20.33
N ASN A 110 10.70 3.24 -20.03
CA ASN A 110 11.30 4.50 -20.47
C ASN A 110 12.59 4.84 -19.72
N ILE A 111 12.69 4.49 -18.43
CA ILE A 111 13.90 4.69 -17.62
C ILE A 111 15.06 3.80 -18.11
N ARG A 112 14.75 2.61 -18.63
CA ARG A 112 15.76 1.65 -19.12
C ARG A 112 16.33 1.98 -20.50
N LYS A 113 15.78 2.94 -21.20
CA LYS A 113 16.29 3.44 -22.48
C LYS A 113 17.39 4.47 -22.27
#